data_047569349f6233231ca33ce458ab9d7b
#
_entry.id   047569349f6233231ca33ce458ab9d7b
#
_cell.length_a   1.000
_cell.length_b   1.000
_cell.length_c   1.000
_cell.angle_alpha   90.00
_cell.angle_beta   90.00
_cell.angle_gamma   90.00
#
_symmetry.space_group_name_H-M   'P 1'
#
loop_
_entity.id
_entity.type
_entity.pdbx_description
1 polymer ?
#
loop_
_entity_poly.entity_id
_entity_poly.type
_entity_poly.pdbx_seq_one_letter_code
_entity_poly.pdbx_strand_id
1 'polypeptide(L)'
;MHPEPVILIFDVGKTNKKYCLINEQYHIVFSRSVQLPESVDDDGFPCEDLQLLIDWVSATIASVFNLTDYQIKAINFSAYGASFVHLDKDGKPVTQLYNYLKPYPESLSNQFYKLYGSKDGIALQTCSPVLGSLNSGMQLYRLKYEQPEIFSRIAFSLHMPQYLSYLVSGKLLTEITSIGCHTQLWNFKNNAYDDWVINEGLDDKFPPLVPSCSVHKITIHNQLIAVGAGLHDSSAALLPYLIGFSEPFALISTGTWCISFNPINNSPLTIEELRQDCLSYLSYQGKPVKASRLFTGQYHDTEARRIAEYFNQGPDFYKTILFNKYLIPDKELILAEQKISEKRVNIESIDCSQCTDADSAYHHLVLKIVIHQIHSTQLILNNAPVNKIFVDGGFSKNEIYIHLLALLFPAIEVYAASFAQASALGAALAVHSSWNKQPLPPGIVELRKIHA
;
A
#
# COMPACT_ATOMS: atom_id res chain seq x y z
N MET A 1 27.35 -21.84 17.30
CA MET A 1 25.86 -21.74 17.34
C MET A 1 25.33 -22.14 15.99
N HIS A 2 24.16 -22.77 15.88
CA HIS A 2 23.53 -23.00 14.59
C HIS A 2 22.97 -21.68 14.08
N PRO A 3 23.10 -21.38 12.78
CA PRO A 3 22.52 -20.15 12.21
C PRO A 3 21.00 -20.11 12.39
N GLU A 4 20.46 -18.93 12.74
CA GLU A 4 19.04 -18.73 13.00
C GLU A 4 18.23 -18.84 11.70
N PRO A 5 17.17 -19.67 11.64
CA PRO A 5 16.30 -19.74 10.47
C PRO A 5 15.51 -18.46 10.28
N VAL A 6 15.56 -17.89 9.06
CA VAL A 6 14.88 -16.63 8.74
C VAL A 6 14.28 -16.64 7.33
N ILE A 7 13.31 -15.78 7.12
CA ILE A 7 12.84 -15.37 5.79
C ILE A 7 13.39 -13.98 5.44
N LEU A 8 13.87 -13.82 4.22
CA LEU A 8 14.22 -12.53 3.66
C LEU A 8 12.98 -11.90 3.01
N ILE A 9 12.61 -10.71 3.44
CA ILE A 9 11.51 -9.94 2.85
C ILE A 9 12.07 -8.67 2.22
N PHE A 10 11.70 -8.45 0.96
CA PHE A 10 11.83 -7.16 0.30
C PHE A 10 10.50 -6.41 0.43
N ASP A 11 10.55 -5.22 1.00
CA ASP A 11 9.42 -4.29 1.15
C ASP A 11 9.71 -3.04 0.34
N VAL A 12 9.18 -3.01 -0.89
CA VAL A 12 9.52 -2.02 -1.92
C VAL A 12 8.40 -0.99 -2.02
N GLY A 13 8.52 0.08 -1.26
CA GLY A 13 7.66 1.26 -1.39
C GLY A 13 8.11 2.18 -2.52
N LYS A 14 7.26 3.14 -2.92
CA LYS A 14 7.60 4.12 -3.98
C LYS A 14 8.83 4.95 -3.60
N THR A 15 8.91 5.43 -2.36
CA THR A 15 10.01 6.28 -1.88
C THR A 15 11.16 5.46 -1.30
N ASN A 16 10.86 4.52 -0.41
CA ASN A 16 11.86 3.76 0.32
C ASN A 16 11.83 2.28 -0.11
N LYS A 17 13.01 1.72 -0.35
CA LYS A 17 13.23 0.28 -0.58
C LYS A 17 13.84 -0.29 0.67
N LYS A 18 13.20 -1.30 1.25
CA LYS A 18 13.63 -1.94 2.48
C LYS A 18 13.81 -3.44 2.26
N TYR A 19 14.69 -4.04 3.04
CA TYR A 19 14.68 -5.48 3.25
C TYR A 19 14.88 -5.79 4.72
N CYS A 20 14.33 -6.91 5.14
CA CYS A 20 14.48 -7.39 6.50
C CYS A 20 14.59 -8.92 6.56
N LEU A 21 15.23 -9.41 7.61
CA LEU A 21 15.22 -10.79 8.01
C LEU A 21 14.25 -10.97 9.17
N ILE A 22 13.32 -11.90 9.03
CA ILE A 22 12.31 -12.20 10.03
C ILE A 22 12.52 -13.64 10.47
N ASN A 23 12.63 -13.88 11.80
CA ASN A 23 12.83 -15.20 12.36
C ASN A 23 11.52 -16.00 12.51
N GLU A 24 11.60 -17.25 12.98
CA GLU A 24 10.43 -18.14 13.14
C GLU A 24 9.42 -17.63 14.19
N GLN A 25 9.80 -16.70 15.07
CA GLN A 25 8.94 -16.01 16.03
C GLN A 25 8.33 -14.72 15.46
N TYR A 26 8.59 -14.41 14.16
CA TYR A 26 8.16 -13.20 13.48
C TYR A 26 8.75 -11.90 14.03
N HIS A 27 9.91 -11.99 14.69
CA HIS A 27 10.70 -10.81 15.04
C HIS A 27 11.62 -10.42 13.89
N ILE A 28 11.72 -9.12 13.64
CA ILE A 28 12.71 -8.59 12.70
C ILE A 28 14.08 -8.60 13.40
N VAL A 29 14.95 -9.47 12.94
CA VAL A 29 16.31 -9.63 13.49
C VAL A 29 17.36 -8.82 12.73
N PHE A 30 17.02 -8.35 11.53
CA PHE A 30 17.87 -7.49 10.72
C PHE A 30 17.02 -6.65 9.76
N SER A 31 17.37 -5.37 9.54
CA SER A 31 16.71 -4.56 8.51
C SER A 31 17.65 -3.49 7.95
N ARG A 32 17.46 -3.16 6.69
CA ARG A 32 18.08 -2.02 6.01
C ARG A 32 17.11 -1.34 5.07
N SER A 33 17.30 -0.05 4.86
CA SER A 33 16.55 0.71 3.85
C SER A 33 17.48 1.56 3.00
N VAL A 34 17.04 1.84 1.78
CA VAL A 34 17.72 2.68 0.81
C VAL A 34 16.70 3.49 0.03
N GLN A 35 17.10 4.66 -0.43
CA GLN A 35 16.40 5.40 -1.47
C GLN A 35 17.25 5.29 -2.75
N LEU A 36 16.62 4.85 -3.83
CA LEU A 36 17.26 4.80 -5.14
C LEU A 36 16.94 6.10 -5.89
N PRO A 37 17.91 6.67 -6.61
CA PRO A 37 17.66 7.83 -7.45
C PRO A 37 16.65 7.49 -8.54
N GLU A 38 15.82 8.48 -8.90
CA GLU A 38 14.91 8.37 -10.04
C GLU A 38 15.66 8.64 -11.36
N SER A 39 15.14 8.06 -12.43
CA SER A 39 15.47 8.30 -13.82
C SER A 39 14.33 9.05 -14.50
N VAL A 40 14.31 9.12 -15.82
CA VAL A 40 13.21 9.65 -16.61
C VAL A 40 12.76 8.64 -17.66
N ASP A 41 11.47 8.65 -17.94
CA ASP A 41 10.89 7.81 -18.99
C ASP A 41 11.01 8.49 -20.39
N ASP A 42 10.44 7.84 -21.41
CA ASP A 42 10.51 8.24 -22.82
C ASP A 42 9.93 9.66 -23.05
N ASP A 43 9.02 10.10 -22.19
CA ASP A 43 8.39 11.44 -22.27
C ASP A 43 9.10 12.45 -21.34
N GLY A 44 10.19 12.06 -20.68
CA GLY A 44 10.92 12.89 -19.71
C GLY A 44 10.23 13.00 -18.34
N PHE A 45 9.24 12.14 -18.04
CA PHE A 45 8.60 12.12 -16.74
C PHE A 45 9.44 11.30 -15.73
N PRO A 46 9.58 11.76 -14.45
CA PRO A 46 10.33 11.03 -13.44
C PRO A 46 9.81 9.61 -13.26
N CYS A 47 10.68 8.64 -13.29
CA CYS A 47 10.36 7.23 -13.06
C CYS A 47 11.47 6.54 -12.23
N GLU A 48 11.16 5.37 -11.68
CA GLU A 48 12.18 4.58 -11.00
C GLU A 48 13.13 3.96 -12.00
N ASP A 49 14.43 3.97 -11.66
CA ASP A 49 15.44 3.27 -12.44
C ASP A 49 15.34 1.76 -12.17
N LEU A 50 14.84 1.04 -13.17
CA LEU A 50 14.63 -0.40 -13.07
C LEU A 50 15.94 -1.18 -12.91
N GLN A 51 17.04 -0.72 -13.56
CA GLN A 51 18.33 -1.40 -13.45
C GLN A 51 18.92 -1.25 -12.06
N LEU A 52 18.83 -0.07 -11.46
CA LEU A 52 19.26 0.15 -10.07
C LEU A 52 18.46 -0.73 -9.09
N LEU A 53 17.16 -0.92 -9.33
CA LEU A 53 16.34 -1.82 -8.53
C LEU A 53 16.78 -3.29 -8.66
N ILE A 54 17.05 -3.76 -9.88
CA ILE A 54 17.57 -5.11 -10.15
C ILE A 54 18.90 -5.34 -9.45
N ASP A 55 19.82 -4.38 -9.58
CA ASP A 55 21.15 -4.45 -8.99
C ASP A 55 21.08 -4.47 -7.47
N TRP A 56 20.20 -3.64 -6.88
CA TRP A 56 19.97 -3.62 -5.44
C TRP A 56 19.41 -4.94 -4.91
N VAL A 57 18.44 -5.55 -5.58
CA VAL A 57 17.89 -6.86 -5.20
C VAL A 57 18.99 -7.92 -5.26
N SER A 58 19.74 -7.97 -6.34
CA SER A 58 20.81 -8.96 -6.56
C SER A 58 21.94 -8.81 -5.53
N ALA A 59 22.39 -7.58 -5.29
CA ALA A 59 23.43 -7.28 -4.30
C ALA A 59 22.95 -7.59 -2.87
N THR A 60 21.68 -7.31 -2.57
CA THR A 60 21.07 -7.64 -1.25
C THR A 60 21.08 -9.14 -1.01
N ILE A 61 20.63 -9.94 -2.00
CA ILE A 61 20.62 -11.40 -1.88
C ILE A 61 22.04 -11.90 -1.63
N ALA A 62 23.00 -11.49 -2.45
CA ALA A 62 24.41 -11.89 -2.29
C ALA A 62 24.95 -11.51 -0.91
N SER A 63 24.64 -10.32 -0.41
CA SER A 63 25.07 -9.84 0.91
C SER A 63 24.45 -10.67 2.05
N VAL A 64 23.14 -10.93 1.98
CA VAL A 64 22.41 -11.64 3.05
C VAL A 64 22.85 -13.10 3.16
N PHE A 65 23.13 -13.78 2.05
CA PHE A 65 23.63 -15.16 2.06
C PHE A 65 25.06 -15.28 2.62
N ASN A 66 25.80 -14.19 2.76
CA ASN A 66 27.12 -14.15 3.41
C ASN A 66 27.02 -13.91 4.94
N LEU A 67 25.83 -13.67 5.51
CA LEU A 67 25.64 -13.52 6.93
C LEU A 67 25.64 -14.90 7.60
N THR A 68 26.68 -15.21 8.38
CA THR A 68 26.87 -16.54 9.00
C THR A 68 25.92 -16.83 10.17
N ASP A 69 25.33 -15.78 10.75
CA ASP A 69 24.41 -15.89 11.89
C ASP A 69 23.01 -16.34 11.47
N TYR A 70 22.67 -16.28 10.18
CA TYR A 70 21.34 -16.57 9.66
C TYR A 70 21.33 -17.67 8.61
N GLN A 71 20.25 -18.46 8.61
CA GLN A 71 19.95 -19.43 7.57
C GLN A 71 18.69 -19.00 6.82
N ILE A 72 18.85 -18.54 5.57
CA ILE A 72 17.72 -18.15 4.74
C ILE A 72 16.90 -19.38 4.34
N LYS A 73 15.63 -19.42 4.71
CA LYS A 73 14.69 -20.52 4.38
C LYS A 73 13.77 -20.13 3.23
N ALA A 74 13.41 -18.85 3.14
CA ALA A 74 12.54 -18.33 2.10
C ALA A 74 12.88 -16.88 1.75
N ILE A 75 12.36 -16.44 0.61
CA ILE A 75 12.36 -15.04 0.16
C ILE A 75 10.94 -14.71 -0.27
N ASN A 76 10.41 -13.55 0.13
CA ASN A 76 9.15 -13.04 -0.39
C ASN A 76 9.18 -11.52 -0.53
N PHE A 77 8.16 -10.94 -1.15
CA PHE A 77 8.13 -9.56 -1.59
C PHE A 77 6.81 -8.90 -1.21
N SER A 78 6.90 -7.68 -0.73
CA SER A 78 5.81 -6.73 -0.64
C SER A 78 6.19 -5.52 -1.47
N ALA A 79 5.32 -5.05 -2.36
CA ALA A 79 5.60 -3.85 -3.13
C ALA A 79 4.34 -3.04 -3.43
N TYR A 80 4.54 -1.75 -3.72
CA TYR A 80 3.47 -0.86 -4.13
C TYR A 80 2.77 -1.36 -5.40
N GLY A 81 1.47 -1.08 -5.50
CA GLY A 81 0.65 -1.41 -6.66
C GLY A 81 0.82 -0.42 -7.83
N ALA A 82 -0.07 -0.54 -8.80
CA ALA A 82 -0.26 0.41 -9.89
C ALA A 82 0.92 0.56 -10.89
N SER A 83 1.92 -0.31 -10.86
CA SER A 83 3.03 -0.26 -11.82
C SER A 83 3.34 -1.63 -12.37
N PHE A 84 3.57 -1.66 -13.69
CA PHE A 84 3.98 -2.84 -14.41
C PHE A 84 5.44 -2.77 -14.83
N VAL A 85 6.10 -3.92 -14.82
CA VAL A 85 7.28 -4.17 -15.63
C VAL A 85 6.86 -5.03 -16.82
N HIS A 86 7.02 -4.50 -18.02
CA HIS A 86 6.66 -5.16 -19.26
C HIS A 86 7.87 -5.92 -19.82
N LEU A 87 7.68 -7.21 -20.11
CA LEU A 87 8.74 -8.12 -20.54
C LEU A 87 8.50 -8.60 -21.97
N ASP A 88 9.56 -8.79 -22.71
CA ASP A 88 9.53 -9.52 -23.98
C ASP A 88 9.46 -11.04 -23.77
N LYS A 89 9.45 -11.79 -24.88
CA LYS A 89 9.43 -13.27 -24.86
C LYS A 89 10.65 -13.90 -24.18
N ASP A 90 11.75 -13.17 -24.11
CA ASP A 90 13.00 -13.62 -23.48
C ASP A 90 13.08 -13.21 -22.00
N GLY A 91 12.02 -12.57 -21.49
CA GLY A 91 11.91 -12.11 -20.09
C GLY A 91 12.69 -10.84 -19.79
N LYS A 92 13.06 -10.05 -20.82
CA LYS A 92 13.75 -8.79 -20.66
C LYS A 92 12.78 -7.61 -20.65
N PRO A 93 13.01 -6.60 -19.80
CA PRO A 93 12.20 -5.38 -19.81
C PRO A 93 12.21 -4.68 -21.17
N VAL A 94 11.06 -4.24 -21.66
CA VAL A 94 10.89 -3.53 -22.93
C VAL A 94 10.59 -2.04 -22.77
N THR A 95 10.30 -1.60 -21.55
CA THR A 95 10.03 -0.18 -21.20
C THR A 95 10.75 0.19 -19.91
N GLN A 96 10.82 1.49 -19.61
CA GLN A 96 11.06 1.97 -18.27
C GLN A 96 9.91 1.57 -17.33
N LEU A 97 10.15 1.69 -16.03
CA LEU A 97 9.12 1.50 -15.00
C LEU A 97 8.29 2.78 -14.88
N TYR A 98 7.21 2.87 -15.63
CA TYR A 98 6.39 4.08 -15.65
C TYR A 98 5.83 4.44 -14.28
N ASN A 99 5.92 5.73 -13.98
CA ASN A 99 5.39 6.27 -12.74
C ASN A 99 3.86 6.34 -12.80
N TYR A 100 3.18 5.77 -11.84
CA TYR A 100 1.72 5.79 -11.75
C TYR A 100 1.13 7.20 -11.52
N LEU A 101 1.95 8.18 -11.17
CA LEU A 101 1.56 9.59 -11.08
C LEU A 101 1.65 10.33 -12.42
N LYS A 102 2.15 9.67 -13.48
CA LYS A 102 2.22 10.25 -14.82
C LYS A 102 0.82 10.62 -15.30
N PRO A 103 0.60 11.86 -15.79
CA PRO A 103 -0.70 12.27 -16.33
C PRO A 103 -1.19 11.30 -17.41
N TYR A 104 -2.47 10.97 -17.34
CA TYR A 104 -3.10 10.11 -18.35
C TYR A 104 -3.75 10.96 -19.44
N PRO A 105 -3.55 10.67 -20.75
CA PRO A 105 -4.11 11.46 -21.84
C PRO A 105 -5.65 11.48 -21.81
N GLU A 106 -6.23 12.67 -21.80
CA GLU A 106 -7.69 12.84 -21.71
C GLU A 106 -8.40 12.26 -22.95
N SER A 107 -7.81 12.43 -24.14
CA SER A 107 -8.33 11.87 -25.40
C SER A 107 -8.47 10.35 -25.31
N LEU A 108 -7.47 9.69 -24.77
CA LEU A 108 -7.44 8.23 -24.63
C LEU A 108 -8.40 7.75 -23.54
N SER A 109 -8.50 8.51 -22.43
CA SER A 109 -9.51 8.26 -21.39
C SER A 109 -10.93 8.34 -21.99
N ASN A 110 -11.21 9.38 -22.77
CA ASN A 110 -12.53 9.54 -23.40
C ASN A 110 -12.80 8.44 -24.44
N GLN A 111 -11.81 8.01 -25.21
CA GLN A 111 -11.91 6.86 -26.13
C GLN A 111 -12.30 5.60 -25.36
N PHE A 112 -11.60 5.27 -24.30
CA PHE A 112 -11.83 4.09 -23.48
C PHE A 112 -13.25 4.04 -22.91
N TYR A 113 -13.68 5.11 -22.23
CA TYR A 113 -14.99 5.13 -21.59
C TYR A 113 -16.16 5.25 -22.59
N LYS A 114 -15.92 5.76 -23.79
CA LYS A 114 -16.90 5.74 -24.88
C LYS A 114 -17.10 4.31 -25.41
N LEU A 115 -16.05 3.51 -25.42
CA LEU A 115 -16.08 2.14 -25.99
C LEU A 115 -16.61 1.11 -25.00
N TYR A 116 -16.15 1.18 -23.73
CA TYR A 116 -16.39 0.11 -22.74
C TYR A 116 -17.46 0.47 -21.69
N GLY A 117 -17.93 1.70 -21.65
CA GLY A 117 -18.98 2.13 -20.74
C GLY A 117 -18.62 3.39 -19.97
N SER A 118 -19.57 3.92 -19.19
CA SER A 118 -19.34 5.14 -18.42
C SER A 118 -18.24 4.97 -17.37
N LYS A 119 -17.61 6.09 -16.99
CA LYS A 119 -16.62 6.13 -15.90
C LYS A 119 -17.16 5.47 -14.63
N ASP A 120 -18.38 5.84 -14.23
CA ASP A 120 -19.05 5.28 -13.07
C ASP A 120 -19.33 3.77 -13.21
N GLY A 121 -19.71 3.32 -14.42
CA GLY A 121 -19.98 1.89 -14.68
C GLY A 121 -18.75 1.03 -14.53
N ILE A 122 -17.64 1.39 -15.17
CA ILE A 122 -16.36 0.68 -15.05
C ILE A 122 -15.83 0.74 -13.61
N ALA A 123 -15.92 1.90 -12.94
CA ALA A 123 -15.50 2.04 -11.56
C ALA A 123 -16.27 1.11 -10.60
N LEU A 124 -17.60 0.98 -10.80
CA LEU A 124 -18.42 0.05 -10.01
C LEU A 124 -18.08 -1.42 -10.27
N GLN A 125 -17.89 -1.82 -11.52
CA GLN A 125 -17.54 -3.20 -11.89
C GLN A 125 -16.19 -3.61 -11.34
N THR A 126 -15.21 -2.71 -11.44
CA THR A 126 -13.84 -2.95 -11.01
C THR A 126 -13.55 -2.53 -9.56
N CYS A 127 -14.57 -2.01 -8.87
CA CYS A 127 -14.46 -1.49 -7.50
C CYS A 127 -13.28 -0.54 -7.30
N SER A 128 -12.97 0.26 -8.33
CA SER A 128 -11.85 1.18 -8.36
C SER A 128 -12.25 2.53 -8.94
N PRO A 129 -11.96 3.64 -8.26
CA PRO A 129 -12.14 4.97 -8.84
C PRO A 129 -11.37 5.14 -10.15
N VAL A 130 -11.78 6.14 -10.94
CA VAL A 130 -11.07 6.51 -12.17
C VAL A 130 -9.83 7.35 -11.81
N LEU A 131 -8.66 6.75 -11.91
CA LEU A 131 -7.39 7.29 -11.39
C LEU A 131 -6.31 7.48 -12.48
N GLY A 132 -6.67 7.33 -13.76
CA GLY A 132 -5.72 7.45 -14.86
C GLY A 132 -4.58 6.43 -14.77
N SER A 133 -3.33 6.88 -14.77
CA SER A 133 -2.16 5.99 -14.72
C SER A 133 -2.05 5.18 -13.43
N LEU A 134 -2.70 5.61 -12.34
CA LEU A 134 -2.75 4.85 -11.09
C LEU A 134 -3.60 3.57 -11.23
N ASN A 135 -4.52 3.52 -12.19
CA ASN A 135 -5.13 2.27 -12.62
C ASN A 135 -4.18 1.57 -13.61
N SER A 136 -3.46 0.55 -13.14
CA SER A 136 -2.40 -0.07 -13.95
C SER A 136 -2.89 -0.64 -15.28
N GLY A 137 -4.14 -1.11 -15.38
CA GLY A 137 -4.74 -1.53 -16.64
C GLY A 137 -4.76 -0.45 -17.71
N MET A 138 -4.95 0.80 -17.30
CA MET A 138 -4.94 1.95 -18.21
C MET A 138 -3.54 2.23 -18.78
N GLN A 139 -2.47 1.88 -18.07
CA GLN A 139 -1.11 1.99 -18.62
C GLN A 139 -0.91 1.04 -19.81
N LEU A 140 -1.41 -0.21 -19.72
CA LEU A 140 -1.38 -1.15 -20.85
C LEU A 140 -2.25 -0.67 -22.03
N TYR A 141 -3.43 -0.14 -21.73
CA TYR A 141 -4.30 0.44 -22.75
C TYR A 141 -3.60 1.59 -23.47
N ARG A 142 -2.92 2.47 -22.72
CA ARG A 142 -2.13 3.57 -23.29
C ARG A 142 -1.02 3.04 -24.22
N LEU A 143 -0.23 2.08 -23.77
CA LEU A 143 0.85 1.51 -24.59
C LEU A 143 0.32 0.90 -25.90
N LYS A 144 -0.83 0.22 -25.84
CA LYS A 144 -1.45 -0.39 -27.03
C LYS A 144 -1.81 0.65 -28.09
N TYR A 145 -2.33 1.82 -27.69
CA TYR A 145 -2.85 2.82 -28.63
C TYR A 145 -1.86 3.93 -28.96
N GLU A 146 -0.99 4.32 -28.05
CA GLU A 146 0.01 5.38 -28.29
C GLU A 146 1.36 4.85 -28.74
N GLN A 147 1.72 3.63 -28.33
CA GLN A 147 3.05 3.02 -28.61
C GLN A 147 2.90 1.58 -29.11
N PRO A 148 2.17 1.34 -30.24
CA PRO A 148 1.85 -0.02 -30.70
C PRO A 148 3.08 -0.86 -31.04
N GLU A 149 4.17 -0.26 -31.45
CA GLU A 149 5.44 -0.97 -31.71
C GLU A 149 6.04 -1.52 -30.41
N ILE A 150 6.03 -0.74 -29.34
CA ILE A 150 6.45 -1.20 -28.01
C ILE A 150 5.48 -2.27 -27.50
N PHE A 151 4.17 -2.01 -27.59
CA PHE A 151 3.14 -2.95 -27.14
C PHE A 151 3.26 -4.31 -27.84
N SER A 152 3.59 -4.34 -29.13
CA SER A 152 3.76 -5.59 -29.90
C SER A 152 4.92 -6.45 -29.38
N ARG A 153 5.90 -5.87 -28.72
CA ARG A 153 7.04 -6.55 -28.12
C ARG A 153 6.76 -7.10 -26.74
N ILE A 154 5.70 -6.61 -26.06
CA ILE A 154 5.32 -7.06 -24.73
C ILE A 154 4.77 -8.48 -24.84
N ALA A 155 5.46 -9.43 -24.24
CA ALA A 155 4.95 -10.79 -24.05
C ALA A 155 4.25 -10.92 -22.69
N PHE A 156 4.80 -10.32 -21.63
CA PHE A 156 4.26 -10.41 -20.28
C PHE A 156 4.29 -9.05 -19.58
N SER A 157 3.30 -8.81 -18.72
CA SER A 157 3.18 -7.64 -17.87
C SER A 157 3.07 -8.09 -16.42
N LEU A 158 4.09 -7.82 -15.61
CA LEU A 158 4.16 -8.20 -14.21
C LEU A 158 3.98 -6.97 -13.33
N HIS A 159 3.09 -7.02 -12.34
CA HIS A 159 3.10 -6.04 -11.27
C HIS A 159 4.42 -6.11 -10.49
N MET A 160 4.80 -5.03 -9.83
CA MET A 160 6.09 -4.90 -9.15
C MET A 160 6.41 -6.08 -8.22
N PRO A 161 5.52 -6.55 -7.31
CA PRO A 161 5.85 -7.68 -6.44
C PRO A 161 6.17 -8.95 -7.22
N GLN A 162 5.44 -9.22 -8.32
CA GLN A 162 5.63 -10.39 -9.17
C GLN A 162 6.90 -10.29 -10.01
N TYR A 163 7.25 -9.08 -10.43
CA TYR A 163 8.52 -8.85 -11.10
C TYR A 163 9.72 -9.12 -10.16
N LEU A 164 9.66 -8.65 -8.92
CA LEU A 164 10.68 -8.96 -7.91
C LEU A 164 10.80 -10.47 -7.65
N SER A 165 9.66 -11.16 -7.57
CA SER A 165 9.65 -12.62 -7.48
C SER A 165 10.26 -13.29 -8.71
N TYR A 166 9.95 -12.79 -9.90
CA TYR A 166 10.51 -13.29 -11.18
C TYR A 166 12.04 -13.13 -11.23
N LEU A 167 12.59 -12.00 -10.80
CA LEU A 167 14.05 -11.79 -10.75
C LEU A 167 14.79 -12.88 -9.96
N VAL A 168 14.14 -13.45 -8.96
CA VAL A 168 14.76 -14.46 -8.08
C VAL A 168 14.37 -15.86 -8.49
N SER A 169 13.10 -16.11 -8.82
CA SER A 169 12.56 -17.44 -9.10
C SER A 169 12.63 -17.84 -10.58
N GLY A 170 12.74 -16.88 -11.50
CA GLY A 170 12.57 -17.10 -12.94
C GLY A 170 11.14 -17.50 -13.33
N LYS A 171 10.14 -17.37 -12.43
CA LYS A 171 8.75 -17.79 -12.67
C LYS A 171 7.86 -16.60 -12.99
N LEU A 172 7.21 -16.66 -14.14
CA LEU A 172 6.23 -15.68 -14.57
C LEU A 172 4.89 -15.98 -13.87
N LEU A 173 4.41 -15.06 -13.06
CA LEU A 173 3.21 -15.20 -12.24
C LEU A 173 2.43 -13.88 -12.20
N THR A 174 1.11 -14.01 -12.04
CA THR A 174 0.23 -12.95 -11.59
C THR A 174 -0.36 -13.35 -10.23
N GLU A 175 -0.54 -12.41 -9.31
CA GLU A 175 -1.01 -12.71 -7.96
C GLU A 175 -2.24 -11.89 -7.62
N ILE A 176 -3.14 -12.50 -6.84
CA ILE A 176 -4.52 -12.02 -6.64
C ILE A 176 -4.60 -10.63 -5.96
N THR A 177 -3.72 -10.30 -5.01
CA THR A 177 -3.76 -8.99 -4.35
C THR A 177 -3.27 -7.87 -5.26
N SER A 178 -2.34 -8.18 -6.16
CA SER A 178 -1.79 -7.22 -7.12
C SER A 178 -2.79 -6.92 -8.25
N ILE A 179 -3.50 -7.92 -8.76
CA ILE A 179 -4.59 -7.72 -9.72
C ILE A 179 -5.81 -7.07 -9.05
N GLY A 180 -6.13 -7.48 -7.85
CA GLY A 180 -7.30 -7.06 -7.09
C GLY A 180 -7.13 -5.76 -6.30
N CYS A 181 -6.14 -4.92 -6.62
CA CYS A 181 -6.07 -3.56 -6.08
C CYS A 181 -6.76 -2.56 -7.04
N HIS A 182 -6.39 -1.30 -7.04
CA HIS A 182 -6.96 -0.24 -7.89
C HIS A 182 -6.51 -0.32 -9.36
N THR A 183 -6.61 -1.47 -10.00
CA THR A 183 -6.05 -1.71 -11.35
C THR A 183 -7.01 -1.42 -12.50
N GLN A 184 -8.31 -1.44 -12.24
CA GLN A 184 -9.39 -1.51 -13.23
C GLN A 184 -9.34 -2.75 -14.14
N LEU A 185 -8.54 -3.76 -13.80
CA LEU A 185 -8.43 -5.02 -14.56
C LEU A 185 -9.40 -6.09 -14.09
N TRP A 186 -9.81 -6.06 -12.81
CA TRP A 186 -10.55 -7.13 -12.15
C TRP A 186 -12.01 -6.76 -11.95
N ASN A 187 -12.92 -7.61 -12.41
CA ASN A 187 -14.34 -7.49 -12.15
C ASN A 187 -14.69 -8.22 -10.86
N PHE A 188 -15.00 -7.44 -9.82
CA PHE A 188 -15.26 -7.98 -8.47
C PHE A 188 -16.54 -8.81 -8.38
N LYS A 189 -17.52 -8.53 -9.25
CA LYS A 189 -18.78 -9.31 -9.30
C LYS A 189 -18.56 -10.67 -9.93
N ASN A 190 -17.80 -10.71 -11.03
CA ASN A 190 -17.56 -11.93 -11.80
C ASN A 190 -16.38 -12.75 -11.27
N ASN A 191 -15.56 -12.13 -10.38
CA ASN A 191 -14.31 -12.70 -9.86
C ASN A 191 -13.37 -13.16 -10.99
N ALA A 192 -13.19 -12.31 -11.99
CA ALA A 192 -12.41 -12.54 -13.21
C ALA A 192 -11.87 -11.22 -13.76
N TYR A 193 -11.02 -11.29 -14.78
CA TYR A 193 -10.68 -10.09 -15.55
C TYR A 193 -11.95 -9.43 -16.09
N ASP A 194 -11.98 -8.11 -16.14
CA ASP A 194 -13.10 -7.36 -16.68
C ASP A 194 -13.20 -7.57 -18.21
N ASP A 195 -14.42 -7.51 -18.75
CA ASP A 195 -14.69 -7.81 -20.17
C ASP A 195 -13.86 -6.92 -21.12
N TRP A 196 -13.56 -5.68 -20.74
CA TRP A 196 -12.73 -4.81 -21.55
C TRP A 196 -11.30 -5.33 -21.70
N VAL A 197 -10.75 -5.99 -20.68
CA VAL A 197 -9.41 -6.60 -20.70
C VAL A 197 -9.35 -7.71 -21.74
N ILE A 198 -10.39 -8.56 -21.75
CA ILE A 198 -10.53 -9.66 -22.71
C ILE A 198 -10.73 -9.11 -24.13
N ASN A 199 -11.65 -8.14 -24.30
CA ASN A 199 -11.93 -7.54 -25.59
C ASN A 199 -10.72 -6.83 -26.21
N GLU A 200 -9.81 -6.33 -25.38
CA GLU A 200 -8.54 -5.74 -25.81
C GLU A 200 -7.45 -6.80 -26.02
N GLY A 201 -7.67 -8.08 -25.66
CA GLY A 201 -6.65 -9.12 -25.70
C GLY A 201 -5.47 -8.84 -24.77
N LEU A 202 -5.74 -8.19 -23.63
CA LEU A 202 -4.71 -7.87 -22.64
C LEU A 202 -4.51 -9.00 -21.64
N ASP A 203 -5.48 -9.87 -21.47
CA ASP A 203 -5.41 -11.05 -20.60
C ASP A 203 -4.28 -12.01 -21.01
N ASP A 204 -3.98 -12.10 -22.32
CA ASP A 204 -2.82 -12.85 -22.84
C ASP A 204 -1.45 -12.32 -22.35
N LYS A 205 -1.41 -11.06 -21.87
CA LYS A 205 -0.19 -10.45 -21.31
C LYS A 205 0.05 -10.80 -19.85
N PHE A 206 -0.94 -11.36 -19.18
CA PHE A 206 -0.83 -11.73 -17.78
C PHE A 206 -0.50 -13.23 -17.62
N PRO A 207 0.63 -13.56 -16.97
CA PRO A 207 0.92 -14.94 -16.60
C PRO A 207 -0.15 -15.54 -15.69
N PRO A 208 -0.14 -16.86 -15.45
CA PRO A 208 -1.13 -17.54 -14.63
C PRO A 208 -1.33 -16.88 -13.26
N LEU A 209 -2.60 -16.66 -12.90
CA LEU A 209 -2.99 -16.12 -11.61
C LEU A 209 -2.82 -17.18 -10.51
N VAL A 210 -2.10 -16.82 -9.44
CA VAL A 210 -1.84 -17.70 -8.32
C VAL A 210 -2.30 -17.09 -6.98
N PRO A 211 -2.60 -17.92 -5.97
CA PRO A 211 -2.84 -17.46 -4.60
C PRO A 211 -1.59 -16.83 -3.98
N SER A 212 -1.78 -15.92 -3.02
CA SER A 212 -0.69 -15.23 -2.30
C SER A 212 0.28 -16.15 -1.55
N CYS A 213 -0.18 -17.35 -1.19
CA CYS A 213 0.66 -18.37 -0.51
C CYS A 213 1.54 -19.19 -1.47
N SER A 214 1.46 -18.93 -2.78
CA SER A 214 2.22 -19.68 -3.79
C SER A 214 3.71 -19.44 -3.65
N VAL A 215 4.48 -20.54 -3.71
CA VAL A 215 5.93 -20.52 -3.66
C VAL A 215 6.55 -21.41 -4.72
N HIS A 216 7.74 -21.03 -5.17
CA HIS A 216 8.59 -21.86 -6.01
C HIS A 216 9.89 -22.16 -5.27
N LYS A 217 10.32 -23.43 -5.29
CA LYS A 217 11.59 -23.84 -4.69
C LYS A 217 12.69 -23.73 -5.72
N ILE A 218 13.73 -23.01 -5.40
CA ILE A 218 14.93 -22.83 -6.23
C ILE A 218 16.19 -23.10 -5.39
N THR A 219 17.29 -23.37 -6.04
CA THR A 219 18.59 -23.54 -5.36
C THR A 219 19.40 -22.25 -5.48
N ILE A 220 19.72 -21.63 -4.34
CA ILE A 220 20.62 -20.49 -4.22
C ILE A 220 21.76 -20.89 -3.27
N HIS A 221 23.02 -20.71 -3.69
CA HIS A 221 24.22 -21.08 -2.89
C HIS A 221 24.12 -22.50 -2.28
N ASN A 222 23.69 -23.48 -3.08
CA ASN A 222 23.49 -24.88 -2.67
C ASN A 222 22.42 -25.09 -1.57
N GLN A 223 21.57 -24.11 -1.31
CA GLN A 223 20.45 -24.20 -0.38
C GLN A 223 19.13 -24.16 -1.15
N LEU A 224 18.18 -25.02 -0.74
CA LEU A 224 16.83 -25.02 -1.31
C LEU A 224 16.00 -23.91 -0.63
N ILE A 225 15.63 -22.89 -1.38
CA ILE A 225 14.95 -21.68 -0.91
C ILE A 225 13.53 -21.64 -1.49
N ALA A 226 12.55 -21.37 -0.63
CA ALA A 226 11.18 -21.09 -1.07
C ALA A 226 11.05 -19.61 -1.47
N VAL A 227 10.67 -19.33 -2.71
CA VAL A 227 10.45 -17.96 -3.20
C VAL A 227 8.96 -17.75 -3.40
N GLY A 228 8.38 -16.78 -2.68
CA GLY A 228 6.97 -16.43 -2.75
C GLY A 228 6.63 -15.61 -4.00
N ALA A 229 5.35 -15.59 -4.35
CA ALA A 229 4.85 -14.86 -5.52
C ALA A 229 4.92 -13.32 -5.39
N GLY A 230 5.10 -12.80 -4.17
CA GLY A 230 4.99 -11.38 -3.86
C GLY A 230 3.53 -10.93 -3.69
N LEU A 231 3.31 -9.86 -2.93
CA LEU A 231 1.99 -9.30 -2.63
C LEU A 231 1.98 -7.79 -2.79
N HIS A 232 0.81 -7.23 -3.08
CA HIS A 232 0.56 -5.79 -2.96
C HIS A 232 0.72 -5.33 -1.50
N ASP A 233 1.46 -4.24 -1.26
CA ASP A 233 1.88 -3.78 0.06
C ASP A 233 0.71 -3.55 1.04
N SER A 234 -0.36 -2.88 0.57
CA SER A 234 -1.53 -2.60 1.40
C SER A 234 -2.29 -3.87 1.80
N SER A 235 -2.40 -4.85 0.90
CA SER A 235 -3.00 -6.16 1.21
C SER A 235 -2.09 -6.99 2.12
N ALA A 236 -0.78 -6.88 1.96
CA ALA A 236 0.20 -7.50 2.86
C ALA A 236 0.11 -6.89 4.27
N ALA A 237 0.01 -5.55 4.40
CA ALA A 237 -0.12 -4.88 5.68
C ALA A 237 -1.37 -5.29 6.48
N LEU A 238 -2.47 -5.62 5.78
CA LEU A 238 -3.70 -6.10 6.41
C LEU A 238 -3.58 -7.54 6.94
N LEU A 239 -2.72 -8.38 6.34
CA LEU A 239 -2.67 -9.83 6.60
C LEU A 239 -2.38 -10.18 8.06
N PRO A 240 -1.42 -9.56 8.79
CA PRO A 240 -1.18 -9.83 10.20
C PRO A 240 -2.43 -9.64 11.08
N TYR A 241 -3.25 -8.65 10.76
CA TYR A 241 -4.49 -8.36 11.48
C TYR A 241 -5.58 -9.38 11.17
N LEU A 242 -5.70 -9.81 9.90
CA LEU A 242 -6.65 -10.87 9.49
C LEU A 242 -6.33 -12.22 10.15
N ILE A 243 -5.07 -12.50 10.43
CA ILE A 243 -4.64 -13.72 11.12
C ILE A 243 -4.76 -13.56 12.64
N GLY A 244 -4.39 -12.40 13.18
CA GLY A 244 -4.29 -12.16 14.61
C GLY A 244 -5.61 -11.90 15.31
N PHE A 245 -6.65 -11.46 14.59
CA PHE A 245 -7.91 -11.02 15.19
C PHE A 245 -9.11 -11.65 14.51
N SER A 246 -10.03 -12.20 15.30
CA SER A 246 -11.30 -12.76 14.85
C SER A 246 -12.49 -11.80 15.03
N GLU A 247 -12.34 -10.79 15.88
CA GLU A 247 -13.39 -9.79 16.13
C GLU A 247 -13.44 -8.75 15.01
N PRO A 248 -14.60 -8.11 14.77
CA PRO A 248 -14.73 -7.02 13.82
C PRO A 248 -13.79 -5.86 14.10
N PHE A 249 -12.97 -5.50 13.12
CA PHE A 249 -12.03 -4.38 13.23
C PHE A 249 -11.94 -3.58 11.93
N ALA A 250 -11.48 -2.34 12.04
CA ALA A 250 -10.93 -1.57 10.92
C ALA A 250 -9.43 -1.35 11.14
N LEU A 251 -8.68 -1.31 10.05
CA LEU A 251 -7.25 -0.96 10.06
C LEU A 251 -7.06 0.36 9.32
N ILE A 252 -6.35 1.30 9.94
CA ILE A 252 -5.83 2.51 9.28
C ILE A 252 -4.33 2.31 9.10
N SER A 253 -3.92 1.97 7.89
CA SER A 253 -2.51 1.83 7.53
C SER A 253 -1.99 3.16 7.01
N THR A 254 -0.98 3.71 7.70
CA THR A 254 -0.51 5.08 7.49
C THR A 254 0.89 5.13 6.90
N GLY A 255 1.01 5.80 5.77
CA GLY A 255 2.25 6.03 5.02
C GLY A 255 2.10 7.29 4.17
N THR A 256 2.58 7.28 2.94
CA THR A 256 2.32 8.34 1.94
C THR A 256 0.81 8.50 1.73
N TRP A 257 0.09 7.39 1.64
CA TRP A 257 -1.35 7.28 1.73
C TRP A 257 -1.76 6.77 3.11
N CYS A 258 -2.89 7.23 3.62
CA CYS A 258 -3.59 6.62 4.74
C CYS A 258 -4.75 5.80 4.17
N ILE A 259 -4.68 4.49 4.31
CA ILE A 259 -5.71 3.57 3.81
C ILE A 259 -6.48 3.00 4.98
N SER A 260 -7.78 3.26 5.02
CA SER A 260 -8.67 2.61 5.98
C SER A 260 -9.26 1.35 5.36
N PHE A 261 -9.17 0.21 6.04
CA PHE A 261 -9.71 -1.08 5.63
C PHE A 261 -10.80 -1.56 6.56
N ASN A 262 -11.87 -2.10 6.02
CA ASN A 262 -12.87 -2.84 6.76
C ASN A 262 -13.09 -4.22 6.13
N PRO A 263 -12.40 -5.28 6.62
CA PRO A 263 -12.46 -6.61 6.01
C PRO A 263 -13.80 -7.33 6.16
N ILE A 264 -14.69 -6.82 7.02
CA ILE A 264 -16.02 -7.42 7.19
C ILE A 264 -17.11 -6.67 6.41
N ASN A 265 -16.78 -5.52 5.81
CA ASN A 265 -17.76 -4.76 5.02
C ASN A 265 -17.84 -5.32 3.60
N ASN A 266 -18.87 -6.12 3.36
CA ASN A 266 -19.16 -6.72 2.06
C ASN A 266 -20.23 -5.96 1.27
N SER A 267 -20.63 -4.74 1.72
CA SER A 267 -21.61 -3.94 0.99
C SER A 267 -21.03 -3.50 -0.37
N PRO A 268 -21.81 -3.54 -1.45
CA PRO A 268 -21.37 -3.01 -2.74
C PRO A 268 -20.96 -1.55 -2.61
N LEU A 269 -19.96 -1.14 -3.39
CA LEU A 269 -19.59 0.28 -3.49
C LEU A 269 -20.70 1.05 -4.21
N THR A 270 -20.94 2.27 -3.74
CA THR A 270 -21.79 3.25 -4.42
C THR A 270 -20.94 4.24 -5.23
N ILE A 271 -21.59 4.95 -6.15
CA ILE A 271 -20.92 5.99 -6.95
C ILE A 271 -20.39 7.11 -6.04
N GLU A 272 -21.16 7.47 -5.00
CA GLU A 272 -20.74 8.47 -4.01
C GLU A 272 -19.50 8.05 -3.25
N GLU A 273 -19.42 6.80 -2.82
CA GLU A 273 -18.23 6.25 -2.16
C GLU A 273 -17.01 6.24 -3.09
N LEU A 274 -17.18 5.82 -4.35
CA LEU A 274 -16.11 5.85 -5.35
C LEU A 274 -15.59 7.28 -5.61
N ARG A 275 -16.49 8.28 -5.64
CA ARG A 275 -16.14 9.70 -5.79
C ARG A 275 -15.43 10.27 -4.56
N GLN A 276 -15.56 9.61 -3.41
CA GLN A 276 -14.88 9.93 -2.16
C GLN A 276 -13.67 9.01 -1.91
N ASP A 277 -13.13 8.45 -2.97
CA ASP A 277 -11.93 7.61 -2.99
C ASP A 277 -12.07 6.29 -2.19
N CYS A 278 -13.30 5.76 -2.08
CA CYS A 278 -13.52 4.38 -1.67
C CYS A 278 -13.28 3.42 -2.82
N LEU A 279 -12.80 2.23 -2.50
CA LEU A 279 -12.52 1.16 -3.43
C LEU A 279 -12.59 -0.19 -2.72
N SER A 280 -12.40 -1.28 -3.46
CA SER A 280 -12.16 -2.58 -2.85
C SER A 280 -10.80 -3.11 -3.25
N TYR A 281 -10.12 -3.74 -2.29
CA TYR A 281 -8.94 -4.58 -2.51
C TYR A 281 -9.32 -6.05 -2.40
N LEU A 282 -8.53 -6.93 -2.99
CA LEU A 282 -8.60 -8.34 -2.66
C LEU A 282 -7.60 -8.67 -1.55
N SER A 283 -8.07 -9.36 -0.52
CA SER A 283 -7.22 -9.92 0.53
C SER A 283 -6.36 -11.06 -0.02
N TYR A 284 -5.39 -11.53 0.76
CA TYR A 284 -4.56 -12.70 0.43
C TYR A 284 -5.37 -13.98 0.14
N GLN A 285 -6.65 -14.03 0.56
CA GLN A 285 -7.60 -15.12 0.30
C GLN A 285 -8.46 -14.86 -0.94
N GLY A 286 -8.25 -13.77 -1.67
CA GLY A 286 -9.09 -13.36 -2.79
C GLY A 286 -10.48 -12.84 -2.39
N LYS A 287 -10.68 -12.45 -1.12
CA LYS A 287 -11.94 -11.88 -0.64
C LYS A 287 -11.91 -10.37 -0.77
N PRO A 288 -13.00 -9.72 -1.23
CA PRO A 288 -13.09 -8.28 -1.25
C PRO A 288 -12.94 -7.66 0.15
N VAL A 289 -12.22 -6.56 0.23
CA VAL A 289 -12.03 -5.74 1.42
C VAL A 289 -12.36 -4.30 1.04
N LYS A 290 -13.40 -3.74 1.63
CA LYS A 290 -13.76 -2.34 1.42
C LYS A 290 -12.72 -1.44 2.05
N ALA A 291 -12.28 -0.45 1.32
CA ALA A 291 -11.25 0.50 1.74
C ALA A 291 -11.60 1.91 1.32
N SER A 292 -11.01 2.89 2.02
CA SER A 292 -10.98 4.29 1.62
C SER A 292 -9.56 4.81 1.69
N ARG A 293 -9.21 5.74 0.80
CA ARG A 293 -7.86 6.30 0.72
C ARG A 293 -7.89 7.78 1.04
N LEU A 294 -6.81 8.23 1.68
CA LEU A 294 -6.58 9.64 1.98
C LEU A 294 -5.11 9.98 1.78
N PHE A 295 -4.83 10.98 0.93
CA PHE A 295 -3.45 11.36 0.60
C PHE A 295 -2.93 12.41 1.59
N THR A 296 -2.54 11.97 2.80
CA THR A 296 -2.19 12.87 3.91
C THR A 296 -0.73 12.81 4.33
N GLY A 297 0.00 11.75 4.02
CA GLY A 297 1.41 11.66 4.42
C GLY A 297 2.27 12.76 3.80
N GLN A 298 2.16 12.98 2.51
CA GLN A 298 2.88 14.05 1.82
C GLN A 298 2.40 15.45 2.26
N TYR A 299 1.08 15.62 2.49
CA TYR A 299 0.54 16.86 3.03
C TYR A 299 1.13 17.16 4.40
N HIS A 300 1.15 16.17 5.31
CA HIS A 300 1.79 16.28 6.62
C HIS A 300 3.24 16.74 6.51
N ASP A 301 4.04 16.06 5.68
CA ASP A 301 5.47 16.35 5.55
C ASP A 301 5.73 17.77 5.01
N THR A 302 4.88 18.22 4.07
CA THR A 302 4.98 19.56 3.49
C THR A 302 4.62 20.62 4.53
N GLU A 303 3.50 20.44 5.24
CA GLU A 303 3.04 21.42 6.24
C GLU A 303 3.92 21.42 7.50
N ALA A 304 4.39 20.25 7.97
CA ALA A 304 5.32 20.18 9.09
C ALA A 304 6.63 20.91 8.81
N ARG A 305 7.16 20.81 7.56
CA ARG A 305 8.34 21.57 7.15
C ARG A 305 8.05 23.08 7.14
N ARG A 306 6.91 23.50 6.61
CA ARG A 306 6.50 24.90 6.59
C ARG A 306 6.33 25.49 8.01
N ILE A 307 5.78 24.71 8.95
CA ILE A 307 5.68 25.10 10.36
C ILE A 307 7.07 25.22 10.97
N ALA A 308 7.96 24.25 10.72
CA ALA A 308 9.34 24.30 11.20
C ALA A 308 10.07 25.55 10.73
N GLU A 309 9.96 25.90 9.45
CA GLU A 309 10.56 27.10 8.86
C GLU A 309 9.99 28.38 9.50
N TYR A 310 8.65 28.48 9.65
CA TYR A 310 8.01 29.66 10.21
C TYR A 310 8.41 29.92 11.66
N PHE A 311 8.51 28.87 12.49
CA PHE A 311 8.87 28.99 13.92
C PHE A 311 10.36 28.74 14.20
N ASN A 312 11.20 28.70 13.16
CA ASN A 312 12.64 28.43 13.25
C ASN A 312 12.98 27.17 14.07
N GLN A 313 12.30 26.08 13.78
CA GLN A 313 12.50 24.76 14.38
C GLN A 313 13.28 23.84 13.45
N GLY A 314 13.84 22.76 14.00
CA GLY A 314 14.43 21.68 13.20
C GLY A 314 13.37 20.87 12.44
N PRO A 315 13.70 20.19 11.33
CA PRO A 315 12.74 19.50 10.47
C PRO A 315 11.98 18.37 11.19
N ASP A 316 12.55 17.83 12.24
CA ASP A 316 12.00 16.72 13.04
C ASP A 316 11.35 17.15 14.36
N PHE A 317 11.11 18.45 14.56
CA PHE A 317 10.57 19.02 15.80
C PHE A 317 9.30 18.30 16.28
N TYR A 318 8.45 17.93 15.35
CA TYR A 318 7.15 17.33 15.65
C TYR A 318 7.24 15.93 16.26
N LYS A 319 8.37 15.23 16.12
CA LYS A 319 8.55 13.87 16.65
C LYS A 319 8.58 13.81 18.17
N THR A 320 8.83 14.93 18.83
CA THR A 320 8.92 15.05 20.29
C THR A 320 7.71 15.71 20.92
N ILE A 321 6.75 16.20 20.10
CA ILE A 321 5.55 16.86 20.61
C ILE A 321 4.60 15.81 21.18
N LEU A 322 4.22 16.00 22.44
CA LEU A 322 3.22 15.18 23.12
C LEU A 322 1.82 15.76 22.93
N PHE A 323 0.82 14.91 23.03
CA PHE A 323 -0.58 15.33 22.99
C PHE A 323 -0.90 16.28 24.14
N ASN A 324 -1.42 17.47 23.81
CA ASN A 324 -1.88 18.47 24.76
C ASN A 324 -3.35 18.82 24.49
N LYS A 325 -4.24 18.32 25.34
CA LYS A 325 -5.69 18.53 25.20
C LYS A 325 -6.10 20.01 25.23
N TYR A 326 -5.33 20.87 25.85
CA TYR A 326 -5.62 22.32 25.95
C TYR A 326 -5.38 23.08 24.65
N LEU A 327 -4.67 22.47 23.69
CA LEU A 327 -4.46 23.00 22.34
C LEU A 327 -5.52 22.49 21.35
N ILE A 328 -6.48 21.69 21.82
CA ILE A 328 -7.54 21.13 20.98
C ILE A 328 -8.84 21.91 21.26
N PRO A 329 -9.55 22.37 20.20
CA PRO A 329 -10.87 22.98 20.36
C PRO A 329 -11.90 22.02 21.00
N ASP A 330 -12.96 22.58 21.56
CA ASP A 330 -14.07 21.77 22.07
C ASP A 330 -14.62 20.81 21.01
N LYS A 331 -15.01 19.62 21.42
CA LYS A 331 -15.49 18.54 20.53
C LYS A 331 -16.63 19.00 19.62
N GLU A 332 -17.51 19.87 20.09
CA GLU A 332 -18.63 20.40 19.29
C GLU A 332 -18.12 21.25 18.11
N LEU A 333 -17.07 22.05 18.33
CA LEU A 333 -16.43 22.84 17.27
C LEU A 333 -15.75 21.93 16.24
N ILE A 334 -15.08 20.88 16.70
CA ILE A 334 -14.45 19.89 15.82
C ILE A 334 -15.51 19.20 14.94
N LEU A 335 -16.63 18.77 15.52
CA LEU A 335 -17.71 18.12 14.78
C LEU A 335 -18.39 19.08 13.78
N ALA A 336 -18.46 20.38 14.10
CA ALA A 336 -18.95 21.39 13.16
C ALA A 336 -17.98 21.57 11.97
N GLU A 337 -16.68 21.60 12.22
CA GLU A 337 -15.66 21.69 11.18
C GLU A 337 -15.63 20.42 10.31
N GLN A 338 -15.84 19.24 10.90
CA GLN A 338 -15.97 17.98 10.16
C GLN A 338 -17.09 18.03 9.12
N LYS A 339 -18.29 18.50 9.50
CA LYS A 339 -19.43 18.66 8.57
C LYS A 339 -19.14 19.61 7.41
N ILE A 340 -18.26 20.58 7.61
CA ILE A 340 -17.81 21.50 6.57
C ILE A 340 -16.77 20.83 5.67
N SER A 341 -15.83 20.08 6.26
CA SER A 341 -14.74 19.42 5.54
C SER A 341 -15.21 18.22 4.70
N GLU A 342 -16.32 17.56 5.05
CA GLU A 342 -16.96 16.52 4.23
C GLU A 342 -17.24 16.95 2.78
N LYS A 343 -17.34 18.26 2.56
CA LYS A 343 -17.58 18.86 1.23
C LYS A 343 -16.29 19.32 0.54
N ARG A 344 -15.12 19.20 1.18
CA ARG A 344 -13.85 19.70 0.67
C ARG A 344 -12.95 18.56 0.23
N VAL A 345 -12.44 18.65 -0.98
CA VAL A 345 -11.51 17.66 -1.56
C VAL A 345 -10.08 17.83 -1.00
N ASN A 346 -9.70 19.06 -0.63
CA ASN A 346 -8.33 19.38 -0.18
C ASN A 346 -8.31 19.90 1.25
N ILE A 347 -7.27 19.50 2.00
CA ILE A 347 -6.96 20.01 3.33
C ILE A 347 -6.30 21.38 3.15
N GLU A 348 -6.85 22.42 3.80
CA GLU A 348 -6.28 23.77 3.74
C GLU A 348 -5.01 23.89 4.60
N SER A 349 -4.01 24.63 4.13
CA SER A 349 -2.78 24.94 4.88
C SER A 349 -3.06 25.60 6.23
N ILE A 350 -2.16 25.39 7.17
CA ILE A 350 -2.26 26.01 8.51
C ILE A 350 -1.84 27.48 8.43
N ASP A 351 -2.65 28.38 8.95
CA ASP A 351 -2.23 29.77 9.15
C ASP A 351 -1.37 29.90 10.42
N CYS A 352 -0.05 29.83 10.25
CA CYS A 352 0.90 29.90 11.37
C CYS A 352 0.84 31.24 12.13
N SER A 353 0.31 32.32 11.52
CA SER A 353 0.19 33.60 12.18
C SER A 353 -0.86 33.63 13.30
N GLN A 354 -1.79 32.68 13.26
CA GLN A 354 -2.82 32.48 14.28
C GLN A 354 -2.39 31.52 15.41
N CYS A 355 -1.18 30.97 15.33
CA CYS A 355 -0.66 30.01 16.29
C CYS A 355 0.34 30.70 17.24
N THR A 356 0.31 30.31 18.51
CA THR A 356 1.22 30.88 19.52
C THR A 356 2.66 30.39 19.37
N ASP A 357 2.82 29.16 18.91
CA ASP A 357 4.10 28.47 18.78
C ASP A 357 3.99 27.27 17.81
N ALA A 358 5.10 26.58 17.59
CA ALA A 358 5.18 25.42 16.73
C ALA A 358 4.30 24.26 17.23
N ASP A 359 4.20 24.08 18.54
CA ASP A 359 3.40 23.02 19.15
C ASP A 359 1.91 23.21 18.85
N SER A 360 1.41 24.43 19.01
CA SER A 360 0.04 24.82 18.68
C SER A 360 -0.24 24.64 17.20
N ALA A 361 0.66 25.12 16.32
CA ALA A 361 0.52 24.95 14.88
C ALA A 361 0.48 23.48 14.48
N TYR A 362 1.31 22.64 15.08
CA TYR A 362 1.34 21.22 14.78
C TYR A 362 0.10 20.47 15.28
N HIS A 363 -0.45 20.83 16.45
CA HIS A 363 -1.74 20.29 16.93
C HIS A 363 -2.87 20.63 15.96
N HIS A 364 -2.91 21.85 15.42
CA HIS A 364 -3.90 22.24 14.41
C HIS A 364 -3.72 21.47 13.11
N LEU A 365 -2.48 21.23 12.66
CA LEU A 365 -2.20 20.41 11.49
C LEU A 365 -2.75 18.99 11.66
N VAL A 366 -2.38 18.33 12.76
CA VAL A 366 -2.80 16.95 13.00
C VAL A 366 -4.31 16.87 13.20
N LEU A 367 -4.95 17.85 13.85
CA LEU A 367 -6.39 17.91 13.98
C LEU A 367 -7.08 17.94 12.60
N LYS A 368 -6.64 18.80 11.68
CA LYS A 368 -7.19 18.84 10.32
C LYS A 368 -7.04 17.49 9.60
N ILE A 369 -5.87 16.85 9.71
CA ILE A 369 -5.63 15.52 9.14
C ILE A 369 -6.62 14.51 9.73
N VAL A 370 -6.79 14.50 11.07
CA VAL A 370 -7.67 13.55 11.74
C VAL A 370 -9.14 13.77 11.38
N ILE A 371 -9.60 15.01 11.22
CA ILE A 371 -10.97 15.31 10.76
C ILE A 371 -11.24 14.64 9.39
N HIS A 372 -10.33 14.76 8.45
CA HIS A 372 -10.45 14.10 7.14
C HIS A 372 -10.32 12.57 7.26
N GLN A 373 -9.45 12.08 8.15
CA GLN A 373 -9.30 10.64 8.39
C GLN A 373 -10.56 10.02 8.94
N ILE A 374 -11.24 10.69 9.87
CA ILE A 374 -12.52 10.21 10.43
C ILE A 374 -13.56 10.09 9.33
N HIS A 375 -13.71 11.13 8.51
CA HIS A 375 -14.63 11.08 7.38
C HIS A 375 -14.32 9.90 6.45
N SER A 376 -13.07 9.77 6.02
CA SER A 376 -12.63 8.66 5.16
C SER A 376 -12.90 7.29 5.82
N THR A 377 -12.61 7.14 7.13
CA THR A 377 -12.85 5.90 7.85
C THR A 377 -14.35 5.61 8.01
N GLN A 378 -15.18 6.61 8.26
CA GLN A 378 -16.63 6.44 8.39
C GLN A 378 -17.27 5.85 7.12
N LEU A 379 -16.76 6.20 5.92
CA LEU A 379 -17.25 5.63 4.65
C LEU A 379 -17.20 4.11 4.63
N ILE A 380 -16.15 3.52 5.20
CA ILE A 380 -15.99 2.06 5.25
C ILE A 380 -16.67 1.41 6.44
N LEU A 381 -17.04 2.17 7.46
CA LEU A 381 -17.77 1.68 8.64
C LEU A 381 -19.29 1.62 8.43
N ASN A 382 -19.82 2.33 7.43
CA ASN A 382 -21.23 2.33 7.11
C ASN A 382 -21.71 0.88 6.81
N ASN A 383 -22.81 0.47 7.45
CA ASN A 383 -23.42 -0.86 7.34
C ASN A 383 -22.56 -2.05 7.86
N ALA A 384 -21.36 -1.80 8.38
CA ALA A 384 -20.50 -2.83 8.94
C ALA A 384 -19.70 -2.28 10.12
N PRO A 385 -20.37 -2.03 11.28
CA PRO A 385 -19.74 -1.44 12.44
C PRO A 385 -18.66 -2.37 13.00
N VAL A 386 -17.60 -1.77 13.54
CA VAL A 386 -16.50 -2.45 14.19
C VAL A 386 -16.36 -2.00 15.65
N ASN A 387 -15.74 -2.84 16.47
CA ASN A 387 -15.48 -2.51 17.87
C ASN A 387 -14.06 -1.96 18.09
N LYS A 388 -13.17 -2.15 17.10
CA LYS A 388 -11.74 -1.80 17.20
C LYS A 388 -11.26 -1.12 15.93
N ILE A 389 -10.44 -0.09 16.12
CA ILE A 389 -9.63 0.51 15.06
C ILE A 389 -8.16 0.29 15.41
N PHE A 390 -7.45 -0.35 14.52
CA PHE A 390 -6.00 -0.47 14.59
C PHE A 390 -5.37 0.61 13.71
N VAL A 391 -4.33 1.28 14.22
CA VAL A 391 -3.55 2.26 13.47
C VAL A 391 -2.13 1.76 13.36
N ASP A 392 -1.63 1.63 12.14
CA ASP A 392 -0.25 1.24 11.91
C ASP A 392 0.50 2.25 11.01
N GLY A 393 1.81 2.04 10.84
CA GLY A 393 2.64 2.93 10.03
C GLY A 393 3.10 4.19 10.76
N GLY A 394 3.33 5.27 10.01
CA GLY A 394 3.95 6.48 10.53
C GLY A 394 3.13 7.16 11.64
N PHE A 395 1.84 7.34 11.44
CA PHE A 395 0.97 8.03 12.40
C PHE A 395 0.62 7.18 13.64
N SER A 396 0.89 5.87 13.66
CA SER A 396 0.71 5.08 14.89
C SER A 396 1.63 5.54 16.04
N LYS A 397 2.71 6.26 15.71
CA LYS A 397 3.68 6.84 16.66
C LYS A 397 3.39 8.30 16.99
N ASN A 398 2.42 8.92 16.31
CA ASN A 398 2.06 10.32 16.56
C ASN A 398 1.01 10.39 17.67
N GLU A 399 1.43 10.80 18.87
CA GLU A 399 0.55 10.84 20.05
C GLU A 399 -0.67 11.74 19.83
N ILE A 400 -0.54 12.85 19.10
CA ILE A 400 -1.67 13.73 18.81
C ILE A 400 -2.69 13.03 17.92
N TYR A 401 -2.23 12.38 16.86
CA TYR A 401 -3.10 11.70 15.89
C TYR A 401 -3.91 10.57 16.54
N ILE A 402 -3.25 9.70 17.31
CA ILE A 402 -3.92 8.54 17.92
C ILE A 402 -4.87 8.94 19.04
N HIS A 403 -4.53 9.97 19.85
CA HIS A 403 -5.44 10.47 20.88
C HIS A 403 -6.65 11.19 20.29
N LEU A 404 -6.49 11.96 19.22
CA LEU A 404 -7.60 12.58 18.50
C LEU A 404 -8.53 11.54 17.88
N LEU A 405 -7.99 10.47 17.28
CA LEU A 405 -8.82 9.37 16.80
C LEU A 405 -9.64 8.74 17.92
N ALA A 406 -9.03 8.44 19.08
CA ALA A 406 -9.73 7.88 20.23
C ALA A 406 -10.82 8.82 20.77
N LEU A 407 -10.54 10.13 20.84
CA LEU A 407 -11.50 11.15 21.27
C LEU A 407 -12.73 11.22 20.34
N LEU A 408 -12.50 11.10 19.02
CA LEU A 408 -13.52 11.33 18.01
C LEU A 408 -14.25 10.05 17.56
N PHE A 409 -13.71 8.86 17.92
CA PHE A 409 -14.40 7.57 17.84
C PHE A 409 -14.74 7.00 19.23
N PRO A 410 -15.56 7.69 20.07
CA PRO A 410 -15.73 7.34 21.48
C PRO A 410 -16.41 5.98 21.72
N ALA A 411 -17.07 5.43 20.71
CA ALA A 411 -17.72 4.11 20.76
C ALA A 411 -16.83 2.96 20.24
N ILE A 412 -15.63 3.27 19.76
CA ILE A 412 -14.70 2.31 19.14
C ILE A 412 -13.36 2.37 19.88
N GLU A 413 -12.85 1.22 20.28
CA GLU A 413 -11.53 1.14 20.89
C GLU A 413 -10.43 1.39 19.84
N VAL A 414 -9.55 2.35 20.09
CA VAL A 414 -8.41 2.68 19.21
C VAL A 414 -7.14 2.07 19.77
N TYR A 415 -6.38 1.42 18.91
CA TYR A 415 -5.09 0.81 19.23
C TYR A 415 -4.02 1.28 18.25
N ALA A 416 -2.86 1.65 18.77
CA ALA A 416 -1.68 1.93 17.97
C ALA A 416 -0.81 0.69 17.89
N ALA A 417 -0.42 0.29 16.68
CA ALA A 417 0.56 -0.79 16.50
C ALA A 417 1.97 -0.26 16.81
N SER A 418 2.71 -0.99 17.62
CA SER A 418 4.12 -0.71 17.93
C SER A 418 5.02 -1.01 16.72
N PHE A 419 4.49 -1.71 15.76
CA PHE A 419 5.20 -2.37 14.66
C PHE A 419 5.11 -1.53 13.37
N ALA A 420 6.26 -1.12 12.86
CA ALA A 420 6.34 -0.20 11.72
C ALA A 420 6.44 -0.89 10.33
N GLN A 421 6.32 -2.22 10.24
CA GLN A 421 6.60 -3.00 9.02
C GLN A 421 5.55 -4.10 8.78
N ALA A 422 4.27 -3.75 8.92
CA ALA A 422 3.17 -4.71 8.74
C ALA A 422 3.17 -5.36 7.34
N SER A 423 3.54 -4.63 6.29
CA SER A 423 3.67 -5.15 4.93
C SER A 423 4.71 -6.26 4.81
N ALA A 424 5.89 -6.07 5.44
CA ALA A 424 6.92 -7.10 5.48
C ALA A 424 6.49 -8.33 6.29
N LEU A 425 5.85 -8.10 7.45
CA LEU A 425 5.31 -9.17 8.28
C LEU A 425 4.25 -9.98 7.53
N GLY A 426 3.33 -9.28 6.84
CA GLY A 426 2.30 -9.92 6.02
C GLY A 426 2.89 -10.75 4.90
N ALA A 427 3.92 -10.26 4.21
CA ALA A 427 4.62 -11.03 3.18
C ALA A 427 5.29 -12.30 3.75
N ALA A 428 5.84 -12.26 4.98
CA ALA A 428 6.38 -13.44 5.65
C ALA A 428 5.29 -14.43 6.04
N LEU A 429 4.17 -13.95 6.57
CA LEU A 429 3.02 -14.74 6.97
C LEU A 429 2.32 -15.43 5.79
N ALA A 430 2.23 -14.76 4.64
CA ALA A 430 1.60 -15.31 3.45
C ALA A 430 2.20 -16.65 3.02
N VAL A 431 3.49 -16.86 3.22
CA VAL A 431 4.21 -18.07 2.86
C VAL A 431 4.65 -18.90 4.07
N HIS A 432 4.04 -18.68 5.25
CA HIS A 432 4.39 -19.31 6.53
C HIS A 432 4.72 -20.80 6.40
N SER A 433 3.78 -21.61 5.90
CA SER A 433 3.92 -23.07 5.81
C SER A 433 5.08 -23.56 4.94
N SER A 434 5.67 -22.68 4.13
CA SER A 434 6.74 -23.00 3.19
C SER A 434 8.14 -22.95 3.82
N TRP A 435 8.29 -22.21 4.94
CA TRP A 435 9.58 -21.97 5.56
C TRP A 435 9.58 -22.15 7.07
N ASN A 436 8.46 -21.91 7.75
CA ASN A 436 8.33 -21.98 9.19
C ASN A 436 7.44 -23.17 9.57
N LYS A 437 7.95 -24.04 10.42
CA LYS A 437 7.23 -25.22 10.95
C LYS A 437 6.62 -24.97 12.32
N GLN A 438 6.94 -23.86 12.96
CA GLN A 438 6.41 -23.51 14.26
C GLN A 438 4.94 -23.04 14.10
N PRO A 439 4.09 -23.24 15.10
CA PRO A 439 2.77 -22.62 15.10
C PRO A 439 2.92 -21.09 15.10
N LEU A 440 1.92 -20.40 14.57
CA LEU A 440 1.89 -18.95 14.62
C LEU A 440 1.90 -18.48 16.08
N PRO A 441 2.80 -17.58 16.48
CA PRO A 441 2.86 -17.10 17.85
C PRO A 441 1.60 -16.29 18.19
N PRO A 442 1.11 -16.38 19.44
CA PRO A 442 0.09 -15.44 19.90
C PRO A 442 0.68 -14.02 19.93
N GLY A 443 -0.13 -13.02 19.60
CA GLY A 443 0.31 -11.62 19.63
C GLY A 443 1.27 -11.23 18.51
N ILE A 444 1.06 -11.75 17.30
CA ILE A 444 1.84 -11.38 16.10
C ILE A 444 1.91 -9.85 15.88
N VAL A 445 0.85 -9.14 16.25
CA VAL A 445 0.80 -7.67 16.23
C VAL A 445 0.77 -7.18 17.66
N GLU A 446 1.79 -6.44 18.06
CA GLU A 446 1.82 -5.76 19.35
C GLU A 446 1.00 -4.47 19.27
N LEU A 447 0.02 -4.33 20.14
CA LEU A 447 -0.92 -3.22 20.16
C LEU A 447 -0.92 -2.51 21.51
N ARG A 448 -0.89 -1.18 21.47
CA ARG A 448 -1.10 -0.31 22.61
C ARG A 448 -2.49 0.31 22.54
N LYS A 449 -3.36 0.02 23.52
CA LYS A 449 -4.66 0.68 23.63
C LYS A 449 -4.49 2.16 23.96
N ILE A 450 -5.25 3.00 23.26
CA ILE A 450 -5.25 4.44 23.47
C ILE A 450 -6.48 4.81 24.31
N HIS A 451 -6.25 5.58 25.34
CA HIS A 451 -7.30 6.14 26.17
C HIS A 451 -7.57 7.59 25.74
N ALA A 452 -8.86 7.94 25.55
CA ALA A 452 -9.32 9.28 25.16
C ALA A 452 -9.17 10.29 26.30
#